data_f58d36b5058db57970a4089eca0f0ce9
#
_entry.id   f58d36b5058db57970a4089eca0f0ce9
#
_cell.length_a   1.000
_cell.length_b   1.000
_cell.length_c   1.000
_cell.angle_alpha   90.00
_cell.angle_beta   90.00
_cell.angle_gamma   90.00
#
_symmetry.space_group_name_H-M   'P 1'
#
loop_
_entity.id
_entity.type
_entity.pdbx_description
1 polymer ?
#
loop_
_entity_poly.entity_id
_entity_poly.type
_entity_poly.pdbx_seq_one_letter_code
_entity_poly.pdbx_strand_id
1 'polypeptide(L)'
;RVLVHESRVDELCEKLEAERRAWSPADPFAGDTRMGAMIDQTQLERVVDYVAVGRGEGAELLGGGDRALADSGGFYFEPTIFTGVRNDMRVAREEIFGPVLSVLTFGGDDEAIAIANDTDYGLAAGVWTSDVRRAHRFARELRAGSVYVNCFDRSDLALPFGGYKQSGFGRDKSLHALKGYTQLKSTLFNLA
;
A
#
# COMPACT_ATOMS: atom_id res chain seq x y z
N ARG A 1 1.62 -1.03 -4.20
CA ARG A 1 1.50 -0.98 -5.68
C ARG A 1 0.68 0.22 -6.11
N VAL A 2 1.04 0.83 -7.23
CA VAL A 2 0.23 1.80 -7.96
C VAL A 2 -0.04 1.21 -9.34
N LEU A 3 -1.32 1.13 -9.71
CA LEU A 3 -1.75 0.73 -11.05
C LEU A 3 -2.13 2.00 -11.82
N VAL A 4 -1.58 2.18 -13.01
CA VAL A 4 -1.82 3.35 -13.84
C VAL A 4 -2.19 2.92 -15.27
N HIS A 5 -3.16 3.60 -15.88
CA HIS A 5 -3.47 3.38 -17.27
C HIS A 5 -2.26 3.75 -18.15
N GLU A 6 -1.93 2.92 -19.14
CA GLU A 6 -0.74 3.06 -19.99
C GLU A 6 -0.59 4.46 -20.60
N SER A 7 -1.71 5.11 -20.98
CA SER A 7 -1.70 6.47 -21.53
C SER A 7 -1.36 7.58 -20.53
N ARG A 8 -1.20 7.26 -19.25
CA ARG A 8 -0.95 8.24 -18.17
C ARG A 8 0.32 7.92 -17.39
N VAL A 9 1.09 6.91 -17.80
CA VAL A 9 2.26 6.46 -17.04
C VAL A 9 3.34 7.55 -16.97
N ASP A 10 3.63 8.22 -18.08
CA ASP A 10 4.68 9.25 -18.13
C ASP A 10 4.34 10.43 -17.21
N GLU A 11 3.10 10.94 -17.31
CA GLU A 11 2.64 12.02 -16.42
C GLU A 11 2.70 11.63 -14.94
N LEU A 12 2.33 10.40 -14.61
CA LEU A 12 2.41 9.91 -13.24
C LEU A 12 3.86 9.81 -12.77
N CYS A 13 4.75 9.27 -13.59
CA CYS A 13 6.17 9.12 -13.26
C CYS A 13 6.86 10.47 -13.01
N GLU A 14 6.57 11.48 -13.82
CA GLU A 14 7.08 12.84 -13.60
C GLU A 14 6.65 13.39 -12.22
N LYS A 15 5.37 13.24 -11.88
CA LYS A 15 4.84 13.69 -10.59
C LYS A 15 5.41 12.89 -9.41
N LEU A 16 5.53 11.57 -9.56
CA LEU A 16 6.10 10.70 -8.53
C LEU A 16 7.56 11.03 -8.27
N GLU A 17 8.36 11.32 -9.31
CA GLU A 17 9.76 11.71 -9.12
C GLU A 17 9.91 13.07 -8.43
N ALA A 18 9.03 14.02 -8.73
CA ALA A 18 9.01 15.31 -8.03
C ALA A 18 8.67 15.13 -6.54
N GLU A 19 7.64 14.35 -6.23
CA GLU A 19 7.27 14.05 -4.84
C GLU A 19 8.35 13.22 -4.12
N ARG A 20 8.96 12.23 -4.78
CA ARG A 20 10.04 11.44 -4.21
C ARG A 20 11.15 12.32 -3.62
N ARG A 21 11.56 13.32 -4.37
CA ARG A 21 12.59 14.27 -3.92
C ARG A 21 12.15 15.10 -2.71
N ALA A 22 10.87 15.47 -2.67
CA ALA A 22 10.31 16.20 -1.53
C ALA A 22 10.18 15.35 -0.25
N TRP A 23 10.24 14.01 -0.39
CA TRP A 23 10.24 13.04 0.71
C TRP A 23 11.64 12.48 1.02
N SER A 24 12.71 13.13 0.55
CA SER A 24 14.07 12.71 0.93
C SER A 24 14.20 12.64 2.45
N PRO A 25 14.86 11.59 2.98
CA PRO A 25 15.01 11.43 4.42
C PRO A 25 15.84 12.56 5.02
N ALA A 26 15.45 13.01 6.20
CA ALA A 26 16.14 14.06 6.92
C ALA A 26 16.09 13.82 8.45
N ASP A 27 16.71 14.71 9.21
CA ASP A 27 16.65 14.70 10.67
C ASP A 27 15.18 14.80 11.13
N PRO A 28 14.67 13.85 11.92
CA PRO A 28 13.29 13.84 12.38
C PRO A 28 12.93 15.04 13.28
N PHE A 29 13.91 15.73 13.83
CA PHE A 29 13.70 16.93 14.63
C PHE A 29 13.67 18.24 13.81
N ALA A 30 14.03 18.20 12.53
CA ALA A 30 13.86 19.36 11.64
C ALA A 30 12.37 19.56 11.29
N GLY A 31 11.91 20.83 11.35
CA GLY A 31 10.48 21.15 11.25
C GLY A 31 9.82 20.88 9.90
N ASP A 32 10.59 20.65 8.85
CA ASP A 32 10.16 20.38 7.47
C ASP A 32 10.38 18.93 7.03
N THR A 33 10.89 18.06 7.90
CA THR A 33 11.12 16.65 7.60
C THR A 33 9.82 15.92 7.36
N ARG A 34 9.70 15.28 6.19
CA ARG A 34 8.55 14.46 5.81
C ARG A 34 8.79 12.97 6.05
N MET A 35 10.04 12.52 6.00
CA MET A 35 10.42 11.12 6.21
C MET A 35 11.66 11.02 7.09
N GLY A 36 11.56 10.24 8.16
CA GLY A 36 12.66 9.94 9.07
C GLY A 36 13.32 8.59 8.77
N ALA A 37 14.02 8.05 9.79
CA ALA A 37 14.67 6.75 9.72
C ALA A 37 13.67 5.59 9.75
N MET A 38 14.10 4.44 9.26
CA MET A 38 13.43 3.15 9.45
C MET A 38 13.63 2.68 10.90
N ILE A 39 12.83 1.72 11.32
CA ILE A 39 12.79 1.29 12.74
C ILE A 39 14.11 0.69 13.22
N ASP A 40 14.77 -0.13 12.40
CA ASP A 40 16.01 -0.80 12.76
C ASP A 40 16.82 -1.22 11.52
N GLN A 41 18.01 -1.78 11.77
CA GLN A 41 18.90 -2.26 10.73
C GLN A 41 18.30 -3.44 9.95
N THR A 42 17.60 -4.35 10.62
CA THR A 42 17.01 -5.54 9.98
C THR A 42 16.03 -5.12 8.90
N GLN A 43 15.19 -4.13 9.20
CA GLN A 43 14.23 -3.59 8.23
C GLN A 43 14.94 -2.83 7.11
N LEU A 44 16.01 -2.08 7.41
CA LEU A 44 16.82 -1.43 6.38
C LEU A 44 17.43 -2.45 5.41
N GLU A 45 18.04 -3.52 5.93
CA GLU A 45 18.63 -4.60 5.12
C GLU A 45 17.57 -5.29 4.27
N ARG A 46 16.39 -5.56 4.85
CA ARG A 46 15.25 -6.10 4.10
C ARG A 46 14.89 -5.23 2.89
N VAL A 47 14.83 -3.91 3.06
CA VAL A 47 14.51 -2.99 1.95
C VAL A 47 15.60 -3.00 0.89
N VAL A 48 16.88 -2.99 1.30
CA VAL A 48 18.03 -3.13 0.38
C VAL A 48 17.91 -4.41 -0.45
N ASP A 49 17.60 -5.53 0.19
CA ASP A 49 17.44 -6.83 -0.48
C ASP A 49 16.29 -6.80 -1.50
N TYR A 50 15.13 -6.22 -1.13
CA TYR A 50 14.01 -6.10 -2.07
C TYR A 50 14.31 -5.19 -3.26
N VAL A 51 15.10 -4.14 -3.06
CA VAL A 51 15.54 -3.30 -4.18
C VAL A 51 16.45 -4.09 -5.12
N ALA A 52 17.38 -4.91 -4.58
CA ALA A 52 18.20 -5.80 -5.38
C ALA A 52 17.35 -6.85 -6.12
N VAL A 53 16.35 -7.43 -5.46
CA VAL A 53 15.40 -8.38 -6.07
C VAL A 53 14.63 -7.71 -7.21
N GLY A 54 14.06 -6.52 -7.02
CA GLY A 54 13.31 -5.82 -8.06
C GLY A 54 14.15 -5.55 -9.31
N ARG A 55 15.40 -5.08 -9.12
CA ARG A 55 16.35 -4.91 -10.22
C ARG A 55 16.69 -6.25 -10.91
N GLY A 56 16.89 -7.31 -10.13
CA GLY A 56 17.18 -8.66 -10.65
C GLY A 56 16.02 -9.28 -11.43
N GLU A 57 14.77 -8.96 -11.09
CA GLU A 57 13.57 -9.40 -11.80
C GLU A 57 13.25 -8.54 -13.04
N GLY A 58 14.01 -7.46 -13.26
CA GLY A 58 13.90 -6.60 -14.44
C GLY A 58 12.96 -5.39 -14.26
N ALA A 59 12.62 -5.03 -13.01
CA ALA A 59 11.98 -3.75 -12.75
C ALA A 59 12.98 -2.61 -12.96
N GLU A 60 12.49 -1.51 -13.55
CA GLU A 60 13.30 -0.33 -13.83
C GLU A 60 13.21 0.65 -12.66
N LEU A 61 14.34 1.19 -12.25
CA LEU A 61 14.40 2.18 -11.17
C LEU A 61 14.14 3.58 -11.72
N LEU A 62 13.02 4.18 -11.37
CA LEU A 62 12.74 5.59 -11.69
C LEU A 62 13.59 6.53 -10.81
N GLY A 63 13.75 6.20 -9.55
CA GLY A 63 14.59 6.95 -8.62
C GLY A 63 14.69 6.33 -7.25
N GLY A 64 15.67 6.77 -6.45
CA GLY A 64 16.02 6.18 -5.17
C GLY A 64 16.84 4.89 -5.31
N GLY A 65 16.70 4.01 -4.35
CA GLY A 65 17.33 2.68 -4.36
C GLY A 65 18.61 2.56 -3.55
N ASP A 66 18.98 3.61 -2.83
CA ASP A 66 20.21 3.64 -2.04
C ASP A 66 19.94 4.04 -0.57
N ARG A 67 20.89 3.73 0.28
CA ARG A 67 20.90 4.22 1.66
C ARG A 67 21.13 5.74 1.66
N ALA A 68 20.39 6.46 2.49
CA ALA A 68 20.57 7.87 2.70
C ALA A 68 21.24 8.13 4.07
N LEU A 69 21.88 9.28 4.22
CA LEU A 69 22.49 9.74 5.48
C LEU A 69 23.34 8.66 6.18
N ALA A 70 24.14 7.91 5.42
CA ALA A 70 24.89 6.74 5.91
C ALA A 70 25.82 7.06 7.08
N ASP A 71 26.41 8.27 7.09
CA ASP A 71 27.33 8.72 8.15
C ASP A 71 26.64 9.15 9.45
N SER A 72 25.29 9.24 9.45
CA SER A 72 24.51 9.64 10.63
C SER A 72 24.41 8.56 11.71
N GLY A 73 24.70 7.31 11.37
CA GLY A 73 24.43 6.13 12.20
C GLY A 73 22.96 5.72 12.26
N GLY A 74 22.06 6.43 11.58
CA GLY A 74 20.64 6.09 11.47
C GLY A 74 20.33 5.17 10.30
N PHE A 75 19.12 4.61 10.28
CA PHE A 75 18.65 3.63 9.29
C PHE A 75 17.84 4.29 8.19
N TYR A 76 18.47 5.13 7.39
CA TYR A 76 17.81 5.92 6.36
C TYR A 76 17.92 5.26 4.99
N PHE A 77 16.82 5.29 4.23
CA PHE A 77 16.76 4.77 2.88
C PHE A 77 15.97 5.75 1.99
N GLU A 78 16.40 5.94 0.75
CA GLU A 78 15.71 6.83 -0.16
C GLU A 78 14.33 6.31 -0.55
N PRO A 79 13.30 7.17 -0.68
CA PRO A 79 12.06 6.78 -1.35
C PRO A 79 12.39 6.24 -2.73
N THR A 80 11.95 5.03 -3.00
CA THR A 80 12.34 4.25 -4.17
C THR A 80 11.12 3.94 -5.01
N ILE A 81 11.21 4.17 -6.31
CA ILE A 81 10.11 3.93 -7.24
C ILE A 81 10.59 3.02 -8.35
N PHE A 82 9.90 1.90 -8.51
CA PHE A 82 10.07 0.99 -9.64
C PHE A 82 8.98 1.20 -10.68
N THR A 83 9.38 1.20 -11.96
CA THR A 83 8.52 1.14 -13.14
C THR A 83 8.75 -0.14 -13.92
N GLY A 84 7.94 -0.40 -14.94
CA GLY A 84 8.03 -1.65 -15.70
C GLY A 84 7.76 -2.90 -14.85
N VAL A 85 7.09 -2.72 -13.69
CA VAL A 85 6.83 -3.83 -12.77
C VAL A 85 5.70 -4.70 -13.31
N ARG A 86 5.96 -6.00 -13.40
CA ARG A 86 4.92 -7.01 -13.68
C ARG A 86 4.33 -7.53 -12.38
N ASN A 87 3.10 -7.98 -12.43
CA ASN A 87 2.39 -8.44 -11.24
C ASN A 87 2.93 -9.76 -10.63
N ASP A 88 3.76 -10.50 -11.39
CA ASP A 88 4.45 -11.72 -10.92
C ASP A 88 5.75 -11.46 -10.16
N MET A 89 6.29 -10.24 -10.23
CA MET A 89 7.51 -9.86 -9.52
C MET A 89 7.28 -9.80 -8.01
N ARG A 90 8.29 -10.19 -7.23
CA ARG A 90 8.23 -10.18 -5.76
C ARG A 90 7.97 -8.79 -5.20
N VAL A 91 8.53 -7.75 -5.79
CA VAL A 91 8.29 -6.35 -5.40
C VAL A 91 6.84 -5.88 -5.62
N ALA A 92 6.05 -6.62 -6.41
CA ALA A 92 4.61 -6.37 -6.59
C ALA A 92 3.73 -7.25 -5.70
N ARG A 93 4.22 -8.41 -5.28
CA ARG A 93 3.42 -9.41 -4.57
C ARG A 93 3.65 -9.43 -3.07
N GLU A 94 4.85 -9.12 -2.62
CA GLU A 94 5.25 -9.23 -1.21
C GLU A 94 5.23 -7.87 -0.52
N GLU A 95 4.94 -7.84 0.77
CA GLU A 95 4.97 -6.62 1.57
C GLU A 95 6.41 -6.30 1.97
N ILE A 96 6.97 -5.22 1.41
CA ILE A 96 8.35 -4.77 1.70
C ILE A 96 8.42 -4.10 3.07
N PHE A 97 7.37 -3.36 3.43
CA PHE A 97 7.27 -2.55 4.64
C PHE A 97 8.36 -1.47 4.74
N GLY A 98 8.56 -0.76 3.63
CA GLY A 98 9.58 0.28 3.49
C GLY A 98 9.21 1.29 2.38
N PRO A 99 10.04 2.30 2.13
CA PRO A 99 9.74 3.39 1.21
C PRO A 99 9.94 2.97 -0.26
N VAL A 100 9.30 1.89 -0.67
CA VAL A 100 9.40 1.33 -2.03
C VAL A 100 8.01 1.29 -2.66
N LEU A 101 7.89 1.87 -3.85
CA LEU A 101 6.66 1.92 -4.63
C LEU A 101 6.86 1.17 -5.95
N SER A 102 5.96 0.24 -6.25
CA SER A 102 5.93 -0.50 -7.52
C SER A 102 4.81 0.05 -8.41
N VAL A 103 5.17 0.53 -9.61
CA VAL A 103 4.24 1.06 -10.61
C VAL A 103 4.01 0.01 -11.69
N LEU A 104 2.76 -0.39 -11.85
CA LEU A 104 2.28 -1.34 -12.86
C LEU A 104 1.36 -0.61 -13.84
N THR A 105 1.37 -1.00 -15.11
CA THR A 105 0.49 -0.44 -16.13
C THR A 105 -0.67 -1.38 -16.43
N PHE A 106 -1.76 -0.81 -16.93
CA PHE A 106 -2.91 -1.56 -17.46
C PHE A 106 -3.52 -0.82 -18.68
N GLY A 107 -4.16 -1.57 -19.59
CA GLY A 107 -4.80 -1.02 -20.78
C GLY A 107 -6.31 -0.82 -20.64
N GLY A 108 -6.97 -1.38 -19.62
CA GLY A 108 -8.41 -1.26 -19.43
C GLY A 108 -8.91 -1.64 -18.04
N ASP A 109 -10.16 -1.29 -17.75
CA ASP A 109 -10.76 -1.44 -16.42
C ASP A 109 -10.78 -2.91 -15.94
N ASP A 110 -11.05 -3.86 -16.83
CA ASP A 110 -11.10 -5.30 -16.49
C ASP A 110 -9.71 -5.80 -16.06
N GLU A 111 -8.68 -5.41 -16.78
CA GLU A 111 -7.30 -5.74 -16.46
C GLU A 111 -6.86 -5.10 -15.14
N ALA A 112 -7.20 -3.82 -14.92
CA ALA A 112 -6.89 -3.13 -13.68
C ALA A 112 -7.49 -3.85 -12.47
N ILE A 113 -8.76 -4.27 -12.55
CA ILE A 113 -9.45 -5.01 -11.50
C ILE A 113 -8.81 -6.40 -11.30
N ALA A 114 -8.45 -7.08 -12.40
CA ALA A 114 -7.78 -8.38 -12.32
C ALA A 114 -6.43 -8.27 -11.61
N ILE A 115 -5.55 -7.35 -12.04
CA ILE A 115 -4.24 -7.11 -11.42
C ILE A 115 -4.39 -6.68 -9.95
N ALA A 116 -5.31 -5.76 -9.65
CA ALA A 116 -5.53 -5.28 -8.28
C ALA A 116 -5.96 -6.41 -7.33
N ASN A 117 -6.77 -7.34 -7.81
CA ASN A 117 -7.27 -8.47 -7.05
C ASN A 117 -6.30 -9.65 -7.00
N ASP A 118 -5.34 -9.73 -7.93
CA ASP A 118 -4.32 -10.78 -7.94
C ASP A 118 -3.18 -10.44 -6.96
N THR A 119 -3.47 -10.63 -5.69
CA THR A 119 -2.57 -10.48 -4.54
C THR A 119 -3.11 -11.31 -3.39
N ASP A 120 -2.24 -11.72 -2.49
CA ASP A 120 -2.60 -12.43 -1.26
C ASP A 120 -3.19 -11.50 -0.20
N TYR A 121 -3.12 -10.21 -0.38
CA TYR A 121 -3.59 -9.19 0.54
C TYR A 121 -4.92 -8.55 0.10
N GLY A 122 -5.58 -7.90 1.04
CA GLY A 122 -6.84 -7.20 0.79
C GLY A 122 -7.24 -6.28 1.94
N LEU A 123 -6.31 -5.44 2.44
CA LEU A 123 -6.62 -4.50 3.51
C LEU A 123 -7.35 -3.27 2.96
N ALA A 124 -6.74 -2.58 2.02
CA ALA A 124 -7.26 -1.36 1.46
C ALA A 124 -6.92 -1.20 -0.03
N ALA A 125 -7.78 -0.52 -0.76
CA ALA A 125 -7.56 -0.10 -2.13
C ALA A 125 -8.03 1.34 -2.33
N GLY A 126 -7.38 2.07 -3.24
CA GLY A 126 -7.75 3.42 -3.65
C GLY A 126 -8.01 3.48 -5.15
N VAL A 127 -9.02 4.23 -5.56
CA VAL A 127 -9.40 4.45 -6.97
C VAL A 127 -9.55 5.94 -7.22
N TRP A 128 -8.90 6.44 -8.25
CA TRP A 128 -9.04 7.83 -8.70
C TRP A 128 -9.68 7.87 -10.08
N THR A 129 -10.87 8.43 -10.18
CA THR A 129 -11.61 8.58 -11.43
C THR A 129 -12.65 9.69 -11.33
N SER A 130 -12.90 10.39 -12.44
CA SER A 130 -14.02 11.31 -12.59
C SER A 130 -15.31 10.63 -13.08
N ASP A 131 -15.22 9.37 -13.54
CA ASP A 131 -16.38 8.60 -13.99
C ASP A 131 -17.04 7.88 -12.81
N VAL A 132 -18.25 8.31 -12.46
CA VAL A 132 -19.03 7.75 -11.34
C VAL A 132 -19.38 6.27 -11.55
N ARG A 133 -19.59 5.82 -12.79
CA ARG A 133 -19.90 4.41 -13.07
C ARG A 133 -18.68 3.53 -12.83
N ARG A 134 -17.50 4.00 -13.26
CA ARG A 134 -16.23 3.35 -13.00
C ARG A 134 -15.96 3.31 -11.49
N ALA A 135 -16.18 4.41 -10.77
CA ALA A 135 -16.03 4.49 -9.31
C ALA A 135 -16.84 3.39 -8.60
N HIS A 136 -18.14 3.29 -8.91
CA HIS A 136 -19.02 2.26 -8.32
C HIS A 136 -18.63 0.85 -8.74
N ARG A 137 -18.18 0.65 -9.97
CA ARG A 137 -17.73 -0.65 -10.45
C ARG A 137 -16.51 -1.12 -9.66
N PHE A 138 -15.47 -0.30 -9.58
CA PHE A 138 -14.26 -0.63 -8.85
C PHE A 138 -14.52 -0.82 -7.35
N ALA A 139 -15.33 0.04 -6.74
CA ALA A 139 -15.69 -0.11 -5.32
C ALA A 139 -16.36 -1.47 -5.02
N ARG A 140 -17.13 -2.01 -5.95
CA ARG A 140 -17.80 -3.30 -5.82
C ARG A 140 -16.88 -4.49 -6.12
N GLU A 141 -15.99 -4.36 -7.11
CA GLU A 141 -15.25 -5.49 -7.67
C GLU A 141 -13.86 -5.67 -7.04
N LEU A 142 -13.32 -4.64 -6.39
CA LEU A 142 -12.06 -4.74 -5.65
C LEU A 142 -12.25 -5.54 -4.35
N ARG A 143 -11.39 -6.55 -4.16
CA ARG A 143 -11.42 -7.45 -3.01
C ARG A 143 -10.53 -6.92 -1.88
N ALA A 144 -10.96 -5.81 -1.29
CA ALA A 144 -10.32 -5.19 -0.14
C ALA A 144 -11.37 -4.84 0.93
N GLY A 145 -10.95 -4.86 2.19
CA GLY A 145 -11.84 -4.53 3.31
C GLY A 145 -12.25 -3.05 3.33
N SER A 146 -11.42 -2.19 2.79
CA SER A 146 -11.72 -0.76 2.58
C SER A 146 -11.42 -0.36 1.14
N VAL A 147 -12.36 0.31 0.47
CA VAL A 147 -12.13 0.89 -0.86
C VAL A 147 -12.40 2.38 -0.79
N TYR A 148 -11.38 3.16 -1.10
CA TYR A 148 -11.42 4.61 -1.13
C TYR A 148 -11.60 5.11 -2.57
N VAL A 149 -12.45 6.10 -2.78
CA VAL A 149 -12.67 6.71 -4.09
C VAL A 149 -12.30 8.19 -4.03
N ASN A 150 -11.36 8.60 -4.87
CA ASN A 150 -10.80 9.96 -4.95
C ASN A 150 -10.24 10.48 -3.61
N CYS A 151 -9.84 9.56 -2.75
CA CYS A 151 -9.13 9.82 -1.50
C CYS A 151 -8.34 8.56 -1.12
N PHE A 152 -7.49 8.67 -0.11
CA PHE A 152 -6.83 7.52 0.51
C PHE A 152 -6.66 7.78 2.01
N ASP A 153 -6.75 6.70 2.80
CA ASP A 153 -6.59 6.70 4.26
C ASP A 153 -7.45 7.72 5.02
N ARG A 154 -8.61 8.08 4.45
CA ARG A 154 -9.61 8.85 5.18
C ARG A 154 -10.35 7.95 6.15
N SER A 155 -10.09 8.16 7.42
CA SER A 155 -10.61 7.36 8.52
C SER A 155 -11.88 7.99 9.09
N ASP A 156 -12.93 7.16 9.29
CA ASP A 156 -14.12 7.49 10.05
C ASP A 156 -14.35 6.37 11.08
N LEU A 157 -14.58 6.75 12.33
CA LEU A 157 -14.85 5.77 13.40
C LEU A 157 -16.16 4.99 13.20
N ALA A 158 -17.08 5.52 12.42
CA ALA A 158 -18.33 4.84 12.08
C ALA A 158 -18.18 3.75 11.01
N LEU A 159 -17.06 3.75 10.26
CA LEU A 159 -16.80 2.77 9.22
C LEU A 159 -15.95 1.61 9.76
N PRO A 160 -16.32 0.35 9.48
CA PRO A 160 -15.53 -0.79 9.88
C PRO A 160 -14.21 -0.82 9.11
N PHE A 161 -13.11 -1.15 9.79
CA PHE A 161 -11.78 -1.31 9.19
C PHE A 161 -11.25 -2.71 9.44
N GLY A 162 -10.72 -3.35 8.42
CA GLY A 162 -10.10 -4.67 8.51
C GLY A 162 -9.88 -5.32 7.15
N GLY A 163 -9.08 -6.37 7.12
CA GLY A 163 -8.59 -7.01 5.91
C GLY A 163 -9.49 -8.11 5.34
N TYR A 164 -9.21 -8.42 4.08
CA TYR A 164 -9.57 -9.67 3.42
C TYR A 164 -8.31 -10.51 3.21
N LYS A 165 -8.45 -11.78 2.89
CA LYS A 165 -7.35 -12.68 2.54
C LYS A 165 -6.30 -12.73 3.68
N GLN A 166 -5.00 -12.67 3.33
CA GLN A 166 -3.92 -12.68 4.32
C GLN A 166 -3.74 -11.38 5.10
N SER A 167 -4.43 -10.29 4.72
CA SER A 167 -4.49 -9.09 5.56
C SER A 167 -5.30 -9.29 6.84
N GLY A 168 -5.83 -10.48 7.06
CA GLY A 168 -6.45 -10.89 8.32
C GLY A 168 -7.97 -10.82 8.31
N PHE A 169 -8.56 -11.12 9.46
CA PHE A 169 -10.00 -11.17 9.71
C PHE A 169 -10.36 -10.29 10.90
N GLY A 170 -11.66 -10.13 11.13
CA GLY A 170 -12.17 -9.18 12.12
C GLY A 170 -12.36 -7.78 11.55
N ARG A 171 -12.93 -6.91 12.37
CA ARG A 171 -13.13 -5.50 12.02
C ARG A 171 -12.93 -4.66 13.26
N ASP A 172 -12.06 -3.68 13.14
CA ASP A 172 -11.94 -2.57 14.07
C ASP A 172 -12.92 -1.46 13.69
N LYS A 173 -13.09 -0.50 14.57
CA LYS A 173 -14.00 0.63 14.41
C LYS A 173 -15.46 0.20 14.23
N SER A 174 -16.35 1.15 14.13
CA SER A 174 -17.81 0.95 14.04
C SER A 174 -18.39 0.05 15.15
N LEU A 175 -19.69 -0.20 15.10
CA LEU A 175 -20.35 -1.15 16.01
C LEU A 175 -19.89 -2.60 15.81
N HIS A 176 -19.28 -2.91 14.66
CA HIS A 176 -18.75 -4.24 14.38
C HIS A 176 -17.58 -4.62 15.30
N ALA A 177 -16.79 -3.66 15.76
CA ALA A 177 -15.68 -3.89 16.67
C ALA A 177 -16.11 -4.51 18.00
N LEU A 178 -17.33 -4.21 18.47
CA LEU A 178 -17.86 -4.74 19.74
C LEU A 178 -17.86 -6.28 19.78
N LYS A 179 -18.02 -6.93 18.63
CA LYS A 179 -17.97 -8.41 18.54
C LYS A 179 -16.61 -8.99 18.94
N GLY A 180 -15.52 -8.24 18.75
CA GLY A 180 -14.17 -8.63 19.16
C GLY A 180 -13.92 -8.51 20.66
N TYR A 181 -14.74 -7.76 21.38
CA TYR A 181 -14.60 -7.50 22.81
C TYR A 181 -15.67 -8.17 23.66
N THR A 182 -16.57 -8.93 23.05
CA THR A 182 -17.69 -9.62 23.72
C THR A 182 -17.74 -11.08 23.35
N GLN A 183 -18.35 -11.88 24.25
CA GLN A 183 -18.60 -13.30 24.01
C GLN A 183 -20.10 -13.58 24.18
N LEU A 184 -20.63 -14.45 23.30
CA LEU A 184 -21.98 -14.95 23.43
C LEU A 184 -22.01 -16.04 24.50
N LYS A 185 -23.00 -15.95 25.43
CA LYS A 185 -23.26 -16.95 26.45
C LYS A 185 -24.74 -17.33 26.40
N SER A 186 -25.01 -18.63 26.27
CA SER A 186 -26.37 -19.16 26.37
C SER A 186 -26.60 -19.74 27.76
N THR A 187 -27.77 -19.47 28.33
CA THR A 187 -28.21 -20.07 29.58
C THR A 187 -29.64 -20.60 29.39
N LEU A 188 -29.84 -21.87 29.68
CA LEU A 188 -31.15 -22.49 29.64
C LEU A 188 -31.54 -22.93 31.06
N PHE A 189 -32.71 -22.48 31.54
CA PHE A 189 -33.31 -22.94 32.79
C PHE A 189 -34.46 -23.87 32.45
N ASN A 190 -34.39 -25.09 32.96
CA ASN A 190 -35.58 -25.99 32.97
C ASN A 190 -36.29 -25.80 34.30
N LEU A 191 -37.51 -25.32 34.25
CA LEU A 191 -38.35 -25.04 35.43
C LEU A 191 -39.47 -26.10 35.62
N ALA A 192 -39.39 -27.23 34.88
CA ALA A 192 -40.32 -28.35 35.02
C ALA A 192 -39.92 -29.32 36.11
#